data_6045cee8c3219381537ad3a8103f45db
#
_entry.id   6045cee8c3219381537ad3a8103f45db
#
_cell.length_a   1.000
_cell.length_b   1.000
_cell.length_c   1.000
_cell.angle_alpha   90.00
_cell.angle_beta   90.00
_cell.angle_gamma   90.00
#
_symmetry.space_group_name_H-M   'P 1'
#
loop_
_entity.id
_entity.type
_entity.pdbx_description
1 polymer ?
#
loop_
_entity_poly.entity_id
_entity_poly.type
_entity_poly.pdbx_seq_one_letter_code
_entity_poly.pdbx_strand_id
1 'polypeptide(L)'
;MSWFRRTPLAEARWVVVDCETSGLDAGKDRLLSVAAVEVVAERILPARSYAAFVRQETPSAEANILIHGIGRDAQLAGRPAPEIARELIAFLGDAIPVAFHAPFDRAVLERAGAKLARKRWLDLAELAPVLFPRCKANDLDSWLAAFGIECDARHEALSDAYVSAQLLLVLLQKAKREGVASAEALIRLASSAVWLRGRR
;
A
#
# COMPACT_ATOMS: atom_id res chain seq x y z
N MET A 1 25.40 -17.99 -12.36
CA MET A 1 25.25 -17.88 -10.88
C MET A 1 24.71 -16.48 -10.60
N SER A 2 23.40 -16.35 -10.40
CA SER A 2 22.79 -15.05 -10.03
C SER A 2 23.07 -14.82 -8.55
N TRP A 3 24.02 -13.98 -8.24
CA TRP A 3 24.17 -13.42 -6.90
C TRP A 3 22.93 -12.57 -6.65
N PHE A 4 22.06 -13.03 -5.79
CA PHE A 4 20.92 -12.26 -5.31
C PHE A 4 21.46 -11.00 -4.64
N ARG A 5 21.50 -9.92 -5.40
CA ARG A 5 21.93 -8.61 -4.93
C ARG A 5 20.93 -8.18 -3.86
N ARG A 6 21.33 -8.24 -2.61
CA ARG A 6 20.52 -7.76 -1.49
C ARG A 6 20.52 -6.24 -1.58
N THR A 7 19.35 -5.66 -1.74
CA THR A 7 19.20 -4.19 -1.78
C THR A 7 19.23 -3.65 -0.35
N PRO A 8 20.26 -2.84 0.03
CA PRO A 8 20.28 -2.19 1.33
C PRO A 8 18.98 -1.42 1.57
N LEU A 9 18.51 -1.37 2.83
CA LEU A 9 17.27 -0.65 3.16
C LEU A 9 17.32 0.81 2.73
N ALA A 10 18.48 1.47 2.92
CA ALA A 10 18.67 2.88 2.56
C ALA A 10 18.67 3.14 1.04
N GLU A 11 18.96 2.13 0.21
CA GLU A 11 18.99 2.23 -1.25
C GLU A 11 17.70 1.73 -1.91
N ALA A 12 16.85 1.06 -1.13
CA ALA A 12 15.61 0.50 -1.65
C ALA A 12 14.66 1.62 -2.07
N ARG A 13 14.07 1.44 -3.25
CA ARG A 13 12.97 2.25 -3.74
C ARG A 13 11.66 1.57 -3.38
N TRP A 14 10.85 2.25 -2.58
CA TRP A 14 9.54 1.78 -2.15
C TRP A 14 8.47 2.63 -2.83
N VAL A 15 7.37 2.01 -3.17
CA VAL A 15 6.17 2.73 -3.62
C VAL A 15 5.00 2.26 -2.78
N VAL A 16 4.50 3.15 -1.94
CA VAL A 16 3.35 2.87 -1.09
C VAL A 16 2.09 3.08 -1.91
N VAL A 17 1.28 2.05 -1.99
CA VAL A 17 0.04 2.02 -2.80
C VAL A 17 -1.14 1.89 -1.86
N ASP A 18 -2.22 2.57 -2.20
CA ASP A 18 -3.51 2.46 -1.55
C ASP A 18 -4.64 2.47 -2.57
N CYS A 19 -5.69 1.69 -2.35
CA CYS A 19 -6.83 1.53 -3.25
C CYS A 19 -8.15 1.78 -2.54
N GLU A 20 -8.97 2.69 -3.08
CA GLU A 20 -10.37 2.78 -2.69
C GLU A 20 -11.23 1.86 -3.55
N THR A 21 -12.16 1.17 -2.92
CA THR A 21 -13.00 0.16 -3.55
C THR A 21 -14.47 0.32 -3.18
N SER A 22 -15.34 -0.32 -3.93
CA SER A 22 -16.79 -0.31 -3.64
C SER A 22 -17.19 -1.15 -2.43
N GLY A 23 -16.24 -1.84 -1.78
CA GLY A 23 -16.43 -2.66 -0.59
C GLY A 23 -15.15 -3.43 -0.25
N LEU A 24 -15.23 -4.38 0.67
CA LEU A 24 -14.08 -5.06 1.26
C LEU A 24 -13.77 -6.45 0.67
N ASP A 25 -14.51 -6.90 -0.35
CA ASP A 25 -14.26 -8.18 -1.02
C ASP A 25 -13.38 -7.97 -2.27
N ALA A 26 -12.08 -8.18 -2.13
CA ALA A 26 -11.14 -8.04 -3.24
C ALA A 26 -11.47 -8.92 -4.46
N GLY A 27 -12.26 -9.98 -4.29
CA GLY A 27 -12.74 -10.86 -5.36
C GLY A 27 -13.91 -10.30 -6.16
N LYS A 28 -14.68 -9.36 -5.61
CA LYS A 28 -15.93 -8.86 -6.19
C LYS A 28 -15.97 -7.35 -6.34
N ASP A 29 -15.45 -6.63 -5.33
CA ASP A 29 -15.57 -5.19 -5.28
C ASP A 29 -14.71 -4.48 -6.31
N ARG A 30 -15.21 -3.36 -6.79
CA ARG A 30 -14.62 -2.61 -7.90
C ARG A 30 -13.57 -1.64 -7.38
N LEU A 31 -12.47 -1.51 -8.10
CA LEU A 31 -11.51 -0.43 -7.89
C LEU A 31 -12.14 0.90 -8.29
N LEU A 32 -12.16 1.86 -7.37
CA LEU A 32 -12.71 3.21 -7.57
C LEU A 32 -11.61 4.26 -7.75
N SER A 33 -10.54 4.16 -6.97
CA SER A 33 -9.35 4.96 -7.13
C SER A 33 -8.11 4.19 -6.69
N VAL A 34 -6.96 4.65 -7.13
CA VAL A 34 -5.66 4.16 -6.68
C VAL A 34 -4.72 5.33 -6.54
N ALA A 35 -3.92 5.32 -5.49
CA ALA A 35 -2.81 6.23 -5.33
C ALA A 35 -1.51 5.49 -5.02
N ALA A 36 -0.40 6.15 -5.32
CA ALA A 36 0.93 5.62 -5.06
C ALA A 36 1.89 6.75 -4.72
N VAL A 37 2.69 6.58 -3.67
CA VAL A 37 3.65 7.55 -3.16
C VAL A 37 5.03 6.93 -3.09
N GLU A 38 6.03 7.61 -3.68
CA GLU A 38 7.40 7.11 -3.71
C GLU A 38 8.16 7.46 -2.43
N VAL A 39 8.88 6.47 -1.91
CA VAL A 39 9.83 6.61 -0.78
C VAL A 39 11.19 6.12 -1.21
N VAL A 40 12.19 7.00 -1.17
CA VAL A 40 13.59 6.72 -1.54
C VAL A 40 14.52 7.36 -0.53
N ALA A 41 15.60 6.68 -0.18
CA ALA A 41 16.58 7.16 0.80
C ALA A 41 15.91 7.66 2.10
N GLU A 42 14.91 6.91 2.57
CA GLU A 42 14.11 7.22 3.77
C GLU A 42 13.42 8.59 3.73
N ARG A 43 13.05 9.05 2.54
CA ARG A 43 12.32 10.30 2.34
C ARG A 43 11.10 10.03 1.47
N ILE A 44 9.95 10.53 1.90
CA ILE A 44 8.75 10.58 1.08
C ILE A 44 8.96 11.65 0.03
N LEU A 45 8.62 11.36 -1.21
CA LEU A 45 8.74 12.27 -2.35
C LEU A 45 7.35 12.66 -2.87
N PRO A 46 6.68 13.68 -2.28
CA PRO A 46 5.30 14.03 -2.67
C PRO A 46 5.16 14.41 -4.14
N ALA A 47 6.19 15.04 -4.72
CA ALA A 47 6.19 15.37 -6.15
C ALA A 47 6.30 14.13 -7.06
N ARG A 48 6.61 12.97 -6.50
CA ARG A 48 6.61 11.67 -7.17
C ARG A 48 5.50 10.82 -6.58
N SER A 49 4.28 11.24 -6.85
CA SER A 49 3.06 10.52 -6.54
C SER A 49 2.25 10.27 -7.80
N TYR A 50 1.41 9.27 -7.74
CA TYR A 50 0.44 8.93 -8.77
C TYR A 50 -0.93 8.82 -8.11
N ALA A 51 -1.97 9.35 -8.73
CA ALA A 51 -3.34 9.17 -8.28
C ALA A 51 -4.28 9.16 -9.48
N ALA A 52 -5.28 8.29 -9.46
CA ALA A 52 -6.27 8.22 -10.53
C ALA A 52 -7.61 7.67 -10.04
N PHE A 53 -8.70 8.24 -10.55
CA PHE A 53 -10.04 7.67 -10.41
C PHE A 53 -10.35 6.72 -11.56
N VAL A 54 -10.94 5.58 -11.23
CA VAL A 54 -11.32 4.55 -12.18
C VAL A 54 -12.76 4.77 -12.62
N ARG A 55 -12.98 4.81 -13.95
CA ARG A 55 -14.33 4.97 -14.51
C ARG A 55 -15.24 3.84 -14.10
N GLN A 56 -16.40 4.20 -13.60
CA GLN A 56 -17.48 3.28 -13.30
C GLN A 56 -18.63 3.50 -14.26
N GLU A 57 -19.20 2.44 -14.84
CA GLU A 57 -20.43 2.51 -15.63
C GLU A 57 -21.63 2.84 -14.74
N THR A 58 -21.63 2.29 -13.53
CA THR A 58 -22.64 2.56 -12.51
C THR A 58 -21.91 3.02 -11.23
N PRO A 59 -22.16 4.24 -10.77
CA PRO A 59 -21.58 4.73 -9.51
C PRO A 59 -21.96 3.86 -8.30
N SER A 60 -21.17 3.94 -7.24
CA SER A 60 -21.42 3.29 -5.97
C SER A 60 -22.73 3.78 -5.34
N ALA A 61 -23.33 2.95 -4.48
CA ALA A 61 -24.43 3.37 -3.62
C ALA A 61 -24.01 4.52 -2.68
N GLU A 62 -24.95 5.38 -2.30
CA GLU A 62 -24.66 6.54 -1.43
C GLU A 62 -23.94 6.16 -0.13
N ALA A 63 -24.35 5.05 0.49
CA ALA A 63 -23.70 4.56 1.71
C ALA A 63 -22.20 4.31 1.51
N ASN A 64 -21.78 3.81 0.35
CA ASN A 64 -20.36 3.60 0.04
C ASN A 64 -19.66 4.92 -0.29
N ILE A 65 -20.35 5.85 -0.98
CA ILE A 65 -19.80 7.19 -1.25
C ILE A 65 -19.48 7.93 0.04
N LEU A 66 -20.30 7.77 1.08
CA LEU A 66 -20.04 8.36 2.40
C LEU A 66 -18.78 7.79 3.09
N ILE A 67 -18.36 6.58 2.73
CA ILE A 67 -17.16 5.94 3.29
C ILE A 67 -15.90 6.41 2.53
N HIS A 68 -15.85 6.22 1.21
CA HIS A 68 -14.66 6.50 0.40
C HIS A 68 -14.60 7.92 -0.18
N GLY A 69 -15.62 8.75 0.03
CA GLY A 69 -15.65 10.15 -0.38
C GLY A 69 -15.70 10.42 -1.89
N ILE A 70 -15.66 9.39 -2.76
CA ILE A 70 -15.58 9.54 -4.21
C ILE A 70 -16.98 9.76 -4.78
N GLY A 71 -17.31 11.01 -5.11
CA GLY A 71 -18.59 11.38 -5.65
C GLY A 71 -18.92 10.72 -7.00
N ARG A 72 -20.23 10.70 -7.35
CA ARG A 72 -20.73 10.08 -8.59
C ARG A 72 -20.04 10.62 -9.84
N ASP A 73 -19.83 11.93 -9.90
CA ASP A 73 -19.20 12.59 -11.06
C ASP A 73 -17.75 12.16 -11.24
N ALA A 74 -16.98 12.05 -10.16
CA ALA A 74 -15.60 11.56 -10.20
C ALA A 74 -15.56 10.09 -10.68
N GLN A 75 -16.50 9.25 -10.23
CA GLN A 75 -16.59 7.86 -10.67
C GLN A 75 -16.95 7.75 -12.16
N LEU A 76 -17.85 8.60 -12.68
CA LEU A 76 -18.22 8.60 -14.10
C LEU A 76 -17.13 9.20 -15.00
N ALA A 77 -16.45 10.26 -14.53
CA ALA A 77 -15.39 10.94 -15.26
C ALA A 77 -14.03 10.25 -15.18
N GLY A 78 -13.91 9.21 -14.37
CA GLY A 78 -12.68 8.45 -14.20
C GLY A 78 -12.16 7.85 -15.51
N ARG A 79 -10.96 7.28 -15.44
CA ARG A 79 -10.26 6.70 -16.60
C ARG A 79 -10.44 5.17 -16.64
N PRO A 80 -10.27 4.52 -17.80
CA PRO A 80 -10.39 3.06 -17.90
C PRO A 80 -9.39 2.32 -16.99
N ALA A 81 -9.86 1.33 -16.25
CA ALA A 81 -9.02 0.53 -15.34
C ALA A 81 -7.74 -0.05 -16.00
N PRO A 82 -7.77 -0.60 -17.24
CA PRO A 82 -6.56 -1.11 -17.88
C PRO A 82 -5.53 -0.03 -18.22
N GLU A 83 -5.94 1.21 -18.44
CA GLU A 83 -5.05 2.35 -18.68
C GLU A 83 -4.32 2.72 -17.38
N ILE A 84 -5.08 2.90 -16.30
CA ILE A 84 -4.57 3.17 -14.95
C ILE A 84 -3.62 2.06 -14.51
N ALA A 85 -3.99 0.79 -14.72
CA ALA A 85 -3.14 -0.35 -14.39
C ALA A 85 -1.78 -0.31 -15.12
N ARG A 86 -1.75 0.07 -16.41
CA ARG A 86 -0.51 0.21 -17.17
C ARG A 86 0.36 1.35 -16.64
N GLU A 87 -0.23 2.50 -16.32
CA GLU A 87 0.49 3.64 -15.77
C GLU A 87 1.04 3.35 -14.38
N LEU A 88 0.25 2.72 -13.53
CA LEU A 88 0.71 2.30 -12.21
C LEU A 88 1.90 1.33 -12.31
N ILE A 89 1.85 0.37 -13.23
CA ILE A 89 2.98 -0.55 -13.48
C ILE A 89 4.22 0.20 -13.96
N ALA A 90 4.06 1.19 -14.84
CA ALA A 90 5.15 2.04 -15.30
C ALA A 90 5.72 2.90 -14.14
N PHE A 91 4.85 3.46 -13.30
CA PHE A 91 5.23 4.21 -12.11
C PHE A 91 5.98 3.34 -11.08
N LEU A 92 5.50 2.12 -10.85
CA LEU A 92 6.17 1.15 -9.98
C LEU A 92 7.57 0.80 -10.49
N GLY A 93 7.76 0.63 -11.81
CA GLY A 93 9.05 0.25 -12.38
C GLY A 93 9.67 -0.94 -11.66
N ASP A 94 10.86 -0.78 -11.09
CA ASP A 94 11.60 -1.76 -10.30
C ASP A 94 11.35 -1.64 -8.78
N ALA A 95 10.59 -0.65 -8.32
CA ALA A 95 10.29 -0.42 -6.91
C ALA A 95 9.62 -1.64 -6.25
N ILE A 96 9.79 -1.71 -4.95
CA ILE A 96 9.07 -2.64 -4.07
C ILE A 96 7.73 -2.00 -3.71
N PRO A 97 6.59 -2.56 -4.14
CA PRO A 97 5.29 -2.07 -3.72
C PRO A 97 5.04 -2.38 -2.25
N VAL A 98 4.40 -1.45 -1.56
CA VAL A 98 4.07 -1.50 -0.14
C VAL A 98 2.61 -1.13 0.02
N ALA A 99 1.87 -1.78 0.90
CA ALA A 99 0.53 -1.36 1.29
C ALA A 99 0.24 -1.77 2.75
N PHE A 100 -0.79 -1.18 3.33
CA PHE A 100 -1.39 -1.69 4.55
C PHE A 100 -2.47 -2.70 4.15
N HIS A 101 -2.28 -4.00 4.48
CA HIS A 101 -3.00 -5.15 3.92
C HIS A 101 -2.71 -5.41 2.43
N ALA A 102 -1.45 -5.46 2.04
CA ALA A 102 -0.97 -5.61 0.67
C ALA A 102 -1.65 -6.72 -0.18
N PRO A 103 -2.10 -7.88 0.35
CA PRO A 103 -2.84 -8.86 -0.43
C PRO A 103 -4.16 -8.32 -1.03
N PHE A 104 -4.85 -7.42 -0.32
CA PHE A 104 -6.09 -6.80 -0.80
C PHE A 104 -5.83 -5.90 -2.00
N ASP A 105 -4.96 -4.89 -1.84
CA ASP A 105 -4.63 -3.94 -2.92
C ASP A 105 -4.11 -4.66 -4.15
N ARG A 106 -3.20 -5.62 -3.94
CA ARG A 106 -2.67 -6.44 -5.02
C ARG A 106 -3.76 -7.16 -5.78
N ALA A 107 -4.69 -7.83 -5.10
CA ALA A 107 -5.76 -8.61 -5.74
C ALA A 107 -6.71 -7.71 -6.55
N VAL A 108 -7.11 -6.56 -5.99
CA VAL A 108 -7.95 -5.58 -6.68
C VAL A 108 -7.26 -5.03 -7.93
N LEU A 109 -5.98 -4.67 -7.83
CA LEU A 109 -5.19 -4.16 -8.95
C LEU A 109 -4.94 -5.21 -10.04
N GLU A 110 -4.68 -6.47 -9.66
CA GLU A 110 -4.54 -7.57 -10.63
C GLU A 110 -5.84 -7.81 -11.40
N ARG A 111 -7.01 -7.71 -10.76
CA ARG A 111 -8.32 -7.74 -11.43
C ARG A 111 -8.55 -6.54 -12.35
N ALA A 112 -8.03 -5.36 -11.99
CA ALA A 112 -8.04 -4.17 -12.84
C ALA A 112 -7.08 -4.27 -14.04
N GLY A 113 -6.30 -5.34 -14.15
CA GLY A 113 -5.39 -5.62 -15.26
C GLY A 113 -3.91 -5.35 -14.98
N ALA A 114 -3.54 -5.00 -13.75
CA ALA A 114 -2.15 -4.78 -13.38
C ALA A 114 -1.37 -6.11 -13.28
N LYS A 115 -0.24 -6.20 -13.98
CA LYS A 115 0.61 -7.42 -13.97
C LYS A 115 1.59 -7.38 -12.79
N LEU A 116 1.13 -7.77 -11.61
CA LEU A 116 1.86 -7.67 -10.34
C LEU A 116 2.43 -9.00 -9.83
N ALA A 117 2.15 -10.14 -10.49
CA ALA A 117 2.51 -11.48 -10.03
C ALA A 117 4.02 -11.67 -9.72
N ARG A 118 4.90 -10.91 -10.38
CA ARG A 118 6.36 -10.95 -10.15
C ARG A 118 6.86 -9.97 -9.11
N LYS A 119 6.00 -9.07 -8.61
CA LYS A 119 6.36 -8.09 -7.60
C LYS A 119 6.30 -8.71 -6.20
N ARG A 120 7.33 -8.43 -5.41
CA ARG A 120 7.36 -8.80 -3.99
C ARG A 120 6.85 -7.60 -3.21
N TRP A 121 5.72 -7.77 -2.56
CA TRP A 121 5.10 -6.72 -1.76
C TRP A 121 5.60 -6.75 -0.32
N LEU A 122 5.68 -5.57 0.29
CA LEU A 122 5.81 -5.42 1.73
C LEU A 122 4.44 -5.07 2.31
N ASP A 123 3.98 -5.86 3.26
CA ASP A 123 2.74 -5.62 3.99
C ASP A 123 3.04 -4.95 5.34
N LEU A 124 2.54 -3.72 5.53
CA LEU A 124 2.76 -2.97 6.77
C LEU A 124 1.95 -3.54 7.93
N ALA A 125 0.73 -4.06 7.68
CA ALA A 125 -0.10 -4.69 8.70
C ALA A 125 0.56 -5.96 9.28
N GLU A 126 1.39 -6.63 8.49
CA GLU A 126 2.16 -7.78 8.93
C GLU A 126 3.49 -7.41 9.58
N LEU A 127 4.15 -6.36 9.07
CA LEU A 127 5.46 -5.93 9.57
C LEU A 127 5.38 -5.21 10.91
N ALA A 128 4.41 -4.32 11.08
CA ALA A 128 4.30 -3.44 12.23
C ALA A 128 4.24 -4.20 13.57
N PRO A 129 3.39 -5.23 13.75
CA PRO A 129 3.33 -6.00 15.01
C PRO A 129 4.59 -6.85 15.27
N VAL A 130 5.36 -7.18 14.26
CA VAL A 130 6.65 -7.87 14.43
C VAL A 130 7.70 -6.93 15.03
N LEU A 131 7.78 -5.71 14.52
CA LEU A 131 8.74 -4.71 14.99
C LEU A 131 8.31 -4.06 16.31
N PHE A 132 7.01 -4.01 16.60
CA PHE A 132 6.45 -3.42 17.82
C PHE A 132 5.50 -4.37 18.53
N PRO A 133 5.99 -5.52 19.05
CA PRO A 133 5.15 -6.59 19.59
C PRO A 133 4.36 -6.21 20.88
N ARG A 134 4.71 -5.09 21.49
CA ARG A 134 4.00 -4.56 22.67
C ARG A 134 2.90 -3.55 22.31
N CYS A 135 2.88 -3.05 21.09
CA CYS A 135 1.81 -2.21 20.60
C CYS A 135 0.58 -3.07 20.28
N LYS A 136 -0.60 -2.63 20.72
CA LYS A 136 -1.86 -3.37 20.52
C LYS A 136 -2.66 -2.87 19.30
N ALA A 137 -2.05 -2.04 18.47
CA ALA A 137 -2.68 -1.57 17.25
C ALA A 137 -2.88 -2.73 16.25
N ASN A 138 -4.01 -2.74 15.56
CA ASN A 138 -4.41 -3.82 14.64
C ASN A 138 -4.95 -3.32 13.30
N ASP A 139 -5.22 -2.02 13.18
CA ASP A 139 -5.66 -1.34 11.98
C ASP A 139 -4.77 -0.10 11.70
N LEU A 140 -4.91 0.50 10.53
CA LEU A 140 -4.08 1.64 10.15
C LEU A 140 -4.25 2.80 11.12
N ASP A 141 -5.48 3.15 11.50
CA ASP A 141 -5.76 4.29 12.39
C ASP A 141 -5.09 4.13 13.75
N SER A 142 -5.18 2.94 14.34
CA SER A 142 -4.54 2.67 15.64
C SER A 142 -3.00 2.68 15.55
N TRP A 143 -2.42 2.26 14.43
CA TRP A 143 -0.97 2.40 14.19
C TRP A 143 -0.55 3.86 14.00
N LEU A 144 -1.31 4.64 13.22
CA LEU A 144 -1.05 6.07 13.04
C LEU A 144 -1.12 6.81 14.38
N ALA A 145 -2.17 6.55 15.17
CA ALA A 145 -2.32 7.13 16.52
C ALA A 145 -1.18 6.75 17.46
N ALA A 146 -0.72 5.48 17.43
CA ALA A 146 0.38 5.01 18.26
C ALA A 146 1.71 5.73 17.98
N PHE A 147 1.89 6.27 16.78
CA PHE A 147 3.09 7.00 16.38
C PHE A 147 2.88 8.51 16.22
N GLY A 148 1.70 9.04 16.54
CA GLY A 148 1.38 10.46 16.40
C GLY A 148 1.39 10.92 14.94
N ILE A 149 1.00 10.05 14.00
CA ILE A 149 0.85 10.38 12.59
C ILE A 149 -0.59 10.86 12.39
N GLU A 150 -0.74 12.12 11.99
CA GLU A 150 -2.03 12.74 11.74
C GLU A 150 -2.43 12.58 10.27
N CYS A 151 -3.72 12.41 10.01
CA CYS A 151 -4.30 12.33 8.68
C CYS A 151 -5.55 13.21 8.62
N ASP A 152 -5.52 14.23 7.75
CA ASP A 152 -6.64 15.18 7.62
C ASP A 152 -7.80 14.60 6.76
N ALA A 153 -7.53 13.63 5.91
CA ALA A 153 -8.50 13.07 4.97
C ALA A 153 -8.34 11.54 4.84
N ARG A 154 -8.90 10.82 5.84
CA ARG A 154 -8.97 9.34 5.76
C ARG A 154 -9.96 8.91 4.68
N HIS A 155 -9.72 7.70 4.13
CA HIS A 155 -10.49 7.12 3.02
C HIS A 155 -10.39 7.93 1.71
N GLU A 156 -9.26 8.61 1.53
CA GLU A 156 -8.81 9.15 0.26
C GLU A 156 -7.48 8.45 -0.10
N ALA A 157 -7.44 7.74 -1.22
CA ALA A 157 -6.31 6.87 -1.57
C ALA A 157 -4.94 7.58 -1.48
N LEU A 158 -4.84 8.86 -1.90
CA LEU A 158 -3.58 9.59 -1.84
C LEU A 158 -3.17 9.91 -0.40
N SER A 159 -4.11 10.34 0.43
CA SER A 159 -3.88 10.64 1.84
C SER A 159 -3.50 9.37 2.60
N ASP A 160 -4.18 8.25 2.35
CA ASP A 160 -3.92 6.97 3.00
C ASP A 160 -2.58 6.36 2.55
N ALA A 161 -2.22 6.47 1.26
CA ALA A 161 -0.87 6.12 0.79
C ALA A 161 0.21 6.99 1.45
N TYR A 162 -0.06 8.29 1.67
CA TYR A 162 0.89 9.21 2.29
C TYR A 162 1.13 8.89 3.77
N VAL A 163 0.08 8.66 4.56
CA VAL A 163 0.25 8.30 5.99
C VAL A 163 0.82 6.89 6.15
N SER A 164 0.49 5.96 5.25
CA SER A 164 1.13 4.65 5.17
C SER A 164 2.63 4.76 4.83
N ALA A 165 3.02 5.75 4.01
CA ALA A 165 4.44 6.03 3.75
C ALA A 165 5.15 6.59 4.99
N GLN A 166 4.49 7.41 5.81
CA GLN A 166 5.03 7.86 7.11
C GLN A 166 5.20 6.67 8.06
N LEU A 167 4.20 5.80 8.15
CA LEU A 167 4.29 4.56 8.93
C LEU A 167 5.47 3.69 8.44
N LEU A 168 5.65 3.53 7.12
CA LEU A 168 6.80 2.81 6.56
C LEU A 168 8.12 3.40 7.06
N LEU A 169 8.29 4.73 7.11
CA LEU A 169 9.51 5.36 7.61
C LEU A 169 9.79 4.99 9.07
N VAL A 170 8.77 4.98 9.93
CA VAL A 170 8.89 4.55 11.33
C VAL A 170 9.36 3.09 11.40
N LEU A 171 8.75 2.21 10.60
CA LEU A 171 9.09 0.79 10.57
C LEU A 171 10.51 0.55 10.01
N LEU A 172 10.93 1.28 8.97
CA LEU A 172 12.30 1.20 8.43
C LEU A 172 13.33 1.61 9.48
N GLN A 173 13.10 2.69 10.21
CA GLN A 173 14.00 3.13 11.28
C GLN A 173 14.10 2.09 12.41
N LYS A 174 12.98 1.49 12.81
CA LYS A 174 12.97 0.42 13.81
C LYS A 174 13.71 -0.82 13.31
N ALA A 175 13.43 -1.26 12.08
CA ALA A 175 14.09 -2.41 11.47
C ALA A 175 15.63 -2.25 11.41
N LYS A 176 16.11 -1.05 11.03
CA LYS A 176 17.54 -0.75 11.03
C LYS A 176 18.17 -0.86 12.43
N ARG A 177 17.50 -0.35 13.46
CA ARG A 177 17.96 -0.47 14.86
C ARG A 177 18.03 -1.93 15.33
N GLU A 178 17.19 -2.80 14.75
CA GLU A 178 17.21 -4.25 15.02
C GLU A 178 18.15 -5.04 14.08
N GLY A 179 18.95 -4.35 13.27
CA GLY A 179 19.96 -4.97 12.42
C GLY A 179 19.43 -5.56 11.11
N VAL A 180 18.20 -5.21 10.69
CA VAL A 180 17.69 -5.61 9.38
C VAL A 180 18.41 -4.80 8.31
N ALA A 181 19.23 -5.47 7.50
CA ALA A 181 20.17 -4.81 6.58
C ALA A 181 19.63 -4.62 5.16
N SER A 182 18.59 -5.38 4.72
CA SER A 182 18.13 -5.34 3.34
C SER A 182 16.63 -5.42 3.20
N ALA A 183 16.11 -4.93 2.07
CA ALA A 183 14.71 -4.97 1.72
C ALA A 183 14.15 -6.40 1.69
N GLU A 184 14.92 -7.35 1.17
CA GLU A 184 14.52 -8.77 1.13
C GLU A 184 14.42 -9.38 2.53
N ALA A 185 15.29 -8.95 3.46
CA ALA A 185 15.23 -9.38 4.87
C ALA A 185 13.96 -8.82 5.54
N LEU A 186 13.61 -7.56 5.27
CA LEU A 186 12.42 -6.92 5.79
C LEU A 186 11.14 -7.61 5.29
N ILE A 187 11.04 -7.91 3.99
CA ILE A 187 9.91 -8.62 3.40
C ILE A 187 9.79 -10.03 4.01
N ARG A 188 10.89 -10.75 4.19
CA ARG A 188 10.86 -12.06 4.86
C ARG A 188 10.41 -11.96 6.31
N LEU A 189 10.82 -10.92 7.02
CA LEU A 189 10.40 -10.67 8.40
C LEU A 189 8.88 -10.52 8.50
N ALA A 190 8.27 -9.69 7.64
CA ALA A 190 6.83 -9.54 7.53
C ALA A 190 6.13 -10.88 7.20
N SER A 191 6.63 -11.61 6.19
CA SER A 191 6.03 -12.88 5.75
C SER A 191 6.11 -13.99 6.81
N SER A 192 7.15 -14.01 7.65
CA SER A 192 7.28 -15.04 8.70
C SER A 192 6.24 -14.90 9.80
N ALA A 193 5.72 -13.70 10.05
CA ALA A 193 4.65 -13.45 11.01
C ALA A 193 3.31 -14.10 10.58
N VAL A 194 2.99 -14.05 9.30
CA VAL A 194 1.80 -14.72 8.72
C VAL A 194 1.85 -16.21 8.99
N TRP A 195 3.01 -16.84 8.73
CA TRP A 195 3.19 -18.28 8.92
C TRP A 195 3.02 -18.72 10.37
N LEU A 196 3.49 -17.93 11.33
CA LEU A 196 3.37 -18.22 12.77
C LEU A 196 1.93 -18.06 13.28
N ARG A 197 1.14 -17.12 12.73
CA ARG A 197 -0.28 -16.92 13.09
C ARG A 197 -1.20 -17.97 12.49
N GLY A 198 -0.93 -18.44 11.29
CA GLY A 198 -1.72 -19.48 10.62
C GLY A 198 -1.60 -20.89 11.24
N ARG A 199 -0.76 -21.07 12.26
CA ARG A 199 -0.57 -22.33 13.01
C ARG A 199 -1.22 -22.35 14.39
N ARG A 200 -1.90 -21.29 14.79
CA ARG A 200 -2.69 -21.23 16.02
C ARG A 200 -4.18 -21.31 15.70
#